data_89cbb573c01352cab8d07b0adf92df34
#
_entry.id   89cbb573c01352cab8d07b0adf92df34
#
_cell.length_a   1.000
_cell.length_b   1.000
_cell.length_c   1.000
_cell.angle_alpha   90.00
_cell.angle_beta   90.00
_cell.angle_gamma   90.00
#
_symmetry.space_group_name_H-M   'P 1'
#
loop_
_entity.id
_entity.type
_entity.pdbx_description
1 polymer ?
#
loop_
_entity_poly.entity_id
_entity_poly.type
_entity_poly.pdbx_seq_one_letter_code
_entity_poly.pdbx_strand_id
1 'polypeptide(L)'
;MSTSLRSPKPADTRRPASGSGRIAVSERYPAAHSRRRGVAGLVAVCVLALGMAACSVRDAKAEASASASASASAAIARAEKGIADANASATASREAALTPELRAKRDAALAEPAPAKPPQMNEESAEGAAASVGYFLNLYRYAFMTGNTTELAKMSEDRCVFCKSVVDDAVKLHKSGGWANKWEQDVTNIRYYEKLDGHNYNLVHVFINYGQMTWCYPGKNPETADPIEGQELKFGVRYVSGRWMIGEGEVISK
;
A
#
# COMPACT_ATOMS: atom_id res chain seq x y z
N MET A 1 68.52 -1.43 -24.93
CA MET A 1 67.26 -1.83 -25.61
C MET A 1 66.14 -1.29 -24.77
N SER A 2 65.63 -0.10 -25.13
CA SER A 2 64.57 0.58 -24.37
C SER A 2 63.24 0.36 -25.13
N THR A 3 62.29 -0.34 -24.49
CA THR A 3 60.93 -0.54 -24.98
C THR A 3 60.01 0.50 -24.38
N SER A 4 59.58 1.44 -25.22
CA SER A 4 58.62 2.48 -24.92
C SER A 4 57.22 1.90 -24.80
N LEU A 5 56.57 2.00 -23.63
CA LEU A 5 55.16 1.67 -23.43
C LEU A 5 54.29 2.90 -23.78
N ARG A 6 53.53 2.77 -24.83
CA ARG A 6 52.48 3.71 -25.23
C ARG A 6 51.27 3.62 -24.30
N SER A 7 50.88 4.76 -23.71
CA SER A 7 49.62 4.94 -22.98
C SER A 7 48.42 4.89 -23.93
N PRO A 8 47.31 4.22 -23.57
CA PRO A 8 46.09 4.30 -24.36
C PRO A 8 45.34 5.61 -24.09
N LYS A 9 44.78 6.14 -25.17
CA LYS A 9 43.98 7.37 -25.29
C LYS A 9 42.63 7.18 -24.56
N PRO A 10 42.12 8.19 -23.82
CA PRO A 10 40.83 8.08 -23.19
C PRO A 10 39.69 8.09 -24.22
N ALA A 11 38.74 7.17 -24.05
CA ALA A 11 37.56 7.07 -24.87
C ALA A 11 36.56 8.20 -24.53
N ASP A 12 36.03 8.77 -25.59
CA ASP A 12 35.05 9.85 -25.63
C ASP A 12 33.73 9.35 -25.05
N THR A 13 33.37 9.80 -23.83
CA THR A 13 32.12 9.50 -23.17
C THR A 13 31.05 10.45 -23.65
N ARG A 14 30.32 10.08 -24.71
CA ARG A 14 29.05 10.70 -25.05
C ARG A 14 28.03 10.30 -23.96
N ARG A 15 27.58 11.30 -23.20
CA ARG A 15 26.47 11.24 -22.27
C ARG A 15 25.19 10.83 -23.02
N PRO A 16 24.48 9.76 -22.66
CA PRO A 16 23.10 9.60 -23.07
C PRO A 16 22.20 10.49 -22.21
N ALA A 17 21.23 11.09 -22.88
CA ALA A 17 20.25 12.00 -22.30
C ALA A 17 19.46 11.32 -21.18
N SER A 18 19.27 12.07 -20.07
CA SER A 18 18.40 11.78 -18.96
C SER A 18 16.96 11.56 -19.44
N GLY A 19 16.59 10.32 -19.66
CA GLY A 19 15.20 9.90 -19.77
C GLY A 19 14.68 9.60 -18.39
N SER A 20 13.88 10.50 -17.83
CA SER A 20 13.08 10.26 -16.62
C SER A 20 12.08 9.13 -16.89
N GLY A 21 12.50 7.90 -16.71
CA GLY A 21 11.64 6.72 -16.76
C GLY A 21 10.81 6.66 -15.49
N ARG A 22 9.59 7.18 -15.54
CA ARG A 22 8.57 6.88 -14.55
C ARG A 22 8.23 5.41 -14.70
N ILE A 23 8.70 4.58 -13.79
CA ILE A 23 8.28 3.20 -13.72
C ILE A 23 6.90 3.20 -13.08
N ALA A 24 5.88 3.16 -13.93
CA ALA A 24 4.55 2.81 -13.52
C ALA A 24 4.55 1.32 -13.17
N VAL A 25 4.58 0.97 -11.88
CA VAL A 25 4.25 -0.35 -11.35
C VAL A 25 2.79 -0.73 -11.69
N SER A 26 2.08 0.15 -12.42
CA SER A 26 0.64 0.16 -12.65
C SER A 26 0.15 -0.66 -13.85
N GLU A 27 0.97 -1.27 -14.67
CA GLU A 27 0.48 -1.79 -15.97
C GLU A 27 0.18 -3.29 -16.05
N ARG A 28 0.10 -4.02 -14.92
CA ARG A 28 -0.32 -5.43 -14.98
C ARG A 28 -1.55 -5.77 -14.13
N TYR A 29 -2.33 -4.78 -13.74
CA TYR A 29 -3.68 -5.07 -13.24
C TYR A 29 -4.67 -4.89 -14.40
N PRO A 30 -5.38 -5.94 -14.85
CA PRO A 30 -6.45 -5.76 -15.83
C PRO A 30 -7.51 -4.84 -15.23
N ALA A 31 -7.72 -3.69 -15.87
CA ALA A 31 -8.75 -2.75 -15.51
C ALA A 31 -10.11 -3.45 -15.63
N ALA A 32 -10.72 -3.77 -14.51
CA ALA A 32 -12.11 -4.21 -14.47
C ALA A 32 -12.98 -3.03 -14.91
N HIS A 33 -13.50 -3.10 -16.16
CA HIS A 33 -14.49 -2.17 -16.66
C HIS A 33 -15.75 -2.27 -15.81
N SER A 34 -15.87 -1.42 -14.80
CA SER A 34 -17.08 -1.17 -14.06
C SER A 34 -18.04 -0.40 -14.96
N ARG A 35 -19.00 -1.08 -15.57
CA ARG A 35 -20.19 -0.43 -16.14
C ARG A 35 -20.99 0.20 -15.01
N ARG A 36 -20.81 1.49 -14.81
CA ARG A 36 -21.68 2.30 -13.96
C ARG A 36 -23.08 2.35 -14.59
N ARG A 37 -24.00 1.60 -14.04
CA ARG A 37 -25.44 1.88 -14.19
C ARG A 37 -25.78 2.99 -13.22
N GLY A 38 -26.01 4.18 -13.73
CA GLY A 38 -26.48 5.32 -12.96
C GLY A 38 -27.90 5.03 -12.43
N VAL A 39 -28.04 5.08 -11.13
CA VAL A 39 -29.35 5.22 -10.46
C VAL A 39 -29.47 6.69 -10.11
N ALA A 40 -30.23 7.42 -10.93
CA ALA A 40 -30.64 8.77 -10.62
C ALA A 40 -31.74 8.70 -9.54
N GLY A 41 -31.41 9.01 -8.31
CA GLY A 41 -32.36 9.19 -7.21
C GLY A 41 -32.88 10.61 -7.21
N LEU A 42 -34.15 10.76 -7.52
CA LEU A 42 -34.92 12.00 -7.43
C LEU A 42 -35.03 12.46 -5.98
N VAL A 43 -34.41 13.61 -5.65
CA VAL A 43 -34.70 14.37 -4.44
C VAL A 43 -35.86 15.32 -4.76
N ALA A 44 -37.06 14.98 -4.34
CA ALA A 44 -38.18 15.88 -4.37
C ALA A 44 -38.16 16.80 -3.15
N VAL A 45 -37.89 18.07 -3.40
CA VAL A 45 -38.05 19.17 -2.42
C VAL A 45 -39.53 19.59 -2.47
N CYS A 46 -40.28 19.36 -1.41
CA CYS A 46 -41.54 20.03 -1.17
C CYS A 46 -41.39 21.11 -0.11
N VAL A 47 -41.41 22.35 -0.55
CA VAL A 47 -41.55 23.54 0.30
C VAL A 47 -42.90 24.15 0.03
N LEU A 48 -43.53 24.64 1.11
CA LEU A 48 -44.62 25.60 1.24
C LEU A 48 -46.01 25.06 1.60
N ALA A 49 -46.41 25.38 2.84
CA ALA A 49 -47.65 26.11 3.09
C ALA A 49 -47.54 26.84 4.44
N LEU A 50 -47.52 28.17 4.41
CA LEU A 50 -47.69 29.07 5.53
C LEU A 50 -49.16 29.13 5.95
N GLY A 51 -49.43 28.89 7.25
CA GLY A 51 -50.73 29.12 7.85
C GLY A 51 -50.55 29.51 9.31
N MET A 52 -50.88 30.78 9.63
CA MET A 52 -50.77 31.37 10.99
C MET A 52 -51.81 30.81 11.96
N ALA A 53 -51.36 30.34 13.11
CA ALA A 53 -52.10 30.37 14.38
C ALA A 53 -51.10 30.41 15.51
N ALA A 54 -51.00 31.55 16.16
CA ALA A 54 -50.22 31.73 17.37
C ALA A 54 -51.00 31.19 18.56
N CYS A 55 -50.28 30.51 19.46
CA CYS A 55 -50.57 30.05 20.79
C CYS A 55 -50.57 28.51 20.94
N SER A 56 -49.44 28.00 21.23
CA SER A 56 -49.02 26.66 21.71
C SER A 56 -47.80 26.04 21.00
N VAL A 57 -46.93 26.91 20.46
CA VAL A 57 -45.86 26.50 19.51
C VAL A 57 -44.62 25.91 20.19
N ARG A 58 -44.49 25.97 21.52
CA ARG A 58 -43.27 25.46 22.19
C ARG A 58 -43.28 23.95 22.38
N ASP A 59 -44.39 23.34 22.73
CA ASP A 59 -44.44 21.90 22.95
C ASP A 59 -44.51 21.10 21.67
N ALA A 60 -45.31 21.59 20.68
CA ALA A 60 -45.38 20.95 19.37
C ALA A 60 -44.06 20.99 18.58
N LYS A 61 -43.22 22.04 18.76
CA LYS A 61 -41.93 22.15 18.14
C LYS A 61 -40.90 21.23 18.78
N ALA A 62 -40.98 20.97 20.09
CA ALA A 62 -40.14 20.01 20.80
C ALA A 62 -40.48 18.58 20.41
N GLU A 63 -41.77 18.22 20.34
CA GLU A 63 -42.21 16.90 19.89
C GLU A 63 -41.91 16.63 18.41
N ALA A 64 -42.08 17.62 17.53
CA ALA A 64 -41.74 17.47 16.11
C ALA A 64 -40.20 17.32 15.89
N SER A 65 -39.39 18.02 16.70
CA SER A 65 -37.94 17.88 16.61
C SER A 65 -37.44 16.54 17.19
N ALA A 66 -38.06 16.06 18.26
CA ALA A 66 -37.76 14.73 18.86
C ALA A 66 -38.16 13.60 17.88
N SER A 67 -39.34 13.71 17.26
CA SER A 67 -39.83 12.76 16.26
C SER A 67 -38.94 12.74 15.00
N ALA A 68 -38.50 13.90 14.51
CA ALA A 68 -37.58 14.00 13.38
C ALA A 68 -36.22 13.40 13.70
N SER A 69 -35.68 13.62 14.91
CA SER A 69 -34.44 13.03 15.37
C SER A 69 -34.53 11.51 15.50
N ALA A 70 -35.63 11.01 16.07
CA ALA A 70 -35.87 9.56 16.18
C ALA A 70 -36.00 8.89 14.79
N SER A 71 -36.69 9.54 13.86
CA SER A 71 -36.80 9.05 12.48
C SER A 71 -35.47 9.05 11.75
N ALA A 72 -34.63 10.08 11.94
CA ALA A 72 -33.28 10.15 11.36
C ALA A 72 -32.37 9.06 11.95
N SER A 73 -32.40 8.87 13.26
CA SER A 73 -31.63 7.81 13.95
C SER A 73 -32.06 6.41 13.47
N ALA A 74 -33.36 6.16 13.31
CA ALA A 74 -33.88 4.90 12.79
C ALA A 74 -33.49 4.68 11.32
N ALA A 75 -33.40 5.73 10.50
CA ALA A 75 -32.94 5.66 9.13
C ALA A 75 -31.45 5.34 9.04
N ILE A 76 -30.62 5.97 9.90
CA ILE A 76 -29.18 5.68 10.00
C ILE A 76 -28.98 4.23 10.41
N ALA A 77 -29.63 3.76 11.48
CA ALA A 77 -29.50 2.38 11.94
C ALA A 77 -29.90 1.34 10.89
N ARG A 78 -30.94 1.63 10.09
CA ARG A 78 -31.34 0.77 8.94
C ARG A 78 -30.29 0.77 7.85
N ALA A 79 -29.69 1.93 7.53
CA ALA A 79 -28.63 2.03 6.54
C ALA A 79 -27.37 1.28 6.99
N GLU A 80 -26.97 1.44 8.25
CA GLU A 80 -25.83 0.71 8.87
C GLU A 80 -26.07 -0.80 8.84
N LYS A 81 -27.27 -1.25 9.22
CA LYS A 81 -27.63 -2.66 9.14
C LYS A 81 -27.58 -3.17 7.68
N GLY A 82 -28.11 -2.41 6.72
CA GLY A 82 -28.07 -2.77 5.32
C GLY A 82 -26.63 -2.88 4.78
N ILE A 83 -25.73 -2.00 5.17
CA ILE A 83 -24.30 -2.07 4.85
C ILE A 83 -23.65 -3.30 5.49
N ALA A 84 -23.95 -3.59 6.76
CA ALA A 84 -23.44 -4.76 7.44
C ALA A 84 -23.91 -6.07 6.79
N ASP A 85 -25.20 -6.18 6.46
CA ASP A 85 -25.77 -7.34 5.78
C ASP A 85 -25.17 -7.53 4.37
N ALA A 86 -24.98 -6.44 3.62
CA ALA A 86 -24.33 -6.48 2.29
C ALA A 86 -22.86 -6.92 2.40
N ASN A 87 -22.11 -6.42 3.39
CA ASN A 87 -20.74 -6.82 3.65
C ASN A 87 -20.64 -8.30 4.06
N ALA A 88 -21.55 -8.77 4.91
CA ALA A 88 -21.61 -10.18 5.32
C ALA A 88 -21.90 -11.10 4.13
N SER A 89 -22.87 -10.71 3.27
CA SER A 89 -23.19 -11.45 2.05
C SER A 89 -22.03 -11.49 1.06
N ALA A 90 -21.35 -10.35 0.86
CA ALA A 90 -20.16 -10.27 0.00
C ALA A 90 -19.01 -11.13 0.55
N THR A 91 -18.85 -11.18 1.87
CA THR A 91 -17.85 -12.02 2.53
C THR A 91 -18.18 -13.49 2.35
N ALA A 92 -19.42 -13.90 2.62
CA ALA A 92 -19.86 -15.27 2.42
C ALA A 92 -19.68 -15.75 0.97
N SER A 93 -19.99 -14.89 -0.01
CA SER A 93 -19.78 -15.19 -1.43
C SER A 93 -18.30 -15.38 -1.77
N ARG A 94 -17.41 -14.56 -1.21
CA ARG A 94 -15.95 -14.70 -1.37
C ARG A 94 -15.44 -15.98 -0.74
N GLU A 95 -15.91 -16.32 0.46
CA GLU A 95 -15.56 -17.57 1.14
C GLU A 95 -16.00 -18.80 0.34
N ALA A 96 -17.21 -18.78 -0.21
CA ALA A 96 -17.73 -19.87 -1.03
C ALA A 96 -16.95 -20.05 -2.35
N ALA A 97 -16.34 -19.00 -2.85
CA ALA A 97 -15.52 -19.02 -4.07
C ALA A 97 -14.11 -19.62 -3.85
N LEU A 98 -13.69 -19.87 -2.60
CA LEU A 98 -12.38 -20.44 -2.28
C LEU A 98 -12.44 -21.96 -2.19
N THR A 99 -11.53 -22.63 -2.90
CA THR A 99 -11.28 -24.05 -2.65
C THR A 99 -10.71 -24.27 -1.24
N PRO A 100 -10.84 -25.47 -0.65
CA PRO A 100 -10.24 -25.76 0.66
C PRO A 100 -8.74 -25.47 0.71
N GLU A 101 -8.01 -25.75 -0.37
CA GLU A 101 -6.58 -25.50 -0.49
C GLU A 101 -6.26 -23.99 -0.48
N LEU A 102 -6.99 -23.19 -1.28
CA LEU A 102 -6.80 -21.73 -1.30
C LEU A 102 -7.15 -21.09 0.04
N ARG A 103 -8.17 -21.60 0.73
CA ARG A 103 -8.54 -21.16 2.07
C ARG A 103 -7.40 -21.42 3.06
N ALA A 104 -6.82 -22.63 3.06
CA ALA A 104 -5.69 -22.94 3.93
C ALA A 104 -4.47 -22.04 3.66
N LYS A 105 -4.16 -21.77 2.38
CA LYS A 105 -3.08 -20.85 1.99
C LYS A 105 -3.35 -19.41 2.46
N ARG A 106 -4.59 -18.93 2.33
CA ARG A 106 -4.99 -17.62 2.84
C ARG A 106 -4.83 -17.53 4.35
N ASP A 107 -5.38 -18.52 5.07
CA ASP A 107 -5.36 -18.52 6.52
C ASP A 107 -3.91 -18.56 7.04
N ALA A 108 -3.01 -19.29 6.37
CA ALA A 108 -1.59 -19.29 6.67
C ALA A 108 -0.95 -17.91 6.40
N ALA A 109 -1.29 -17.25 5.28
CA ALA A 109 -0.77 -15.92 4.96
C ALA A 109 -1.26 -14.86 5.97
N LEU A 110 -2.54 -14.89 6.32
CA LEU A 110 -3.11 -13.95 7.30
C LEU A 110 -2.60 -14.16 8.72
N ALA A 111 -2.17 -15.38 9.07
CA ALA A 111 -1.60 -15.72 10.37
C ALA A 111 -0.09 -15.43 10.47
N GLU A 112 0.55 -14.92 9.40
CA GLU A 112 1.98 -14.58 9.45
C GLU A 112 2.25 -13.59 10.59
N PRO A 113 3.24 -13.88 11.47
CA PRO A 113 3.57 -12.96 12.55
C PRO A 113 4.22 -11.67 12.01
N ALA A 114 3.99 -10.56 12.71
CA ALA A 114 4.65 -9.32 12.37
C ALA A 114 6.19 -9.47 12.43
N PRO A 115 6.93 -8.91 11.47
CA PRO A 115 8.38 -8.98 11.48
C PRO A 115 8.96 -8.39 12.77
N ALA A 116 9.98 -9.06 13.32
CA ALA A 116 10.70 -8.54 14.48
C ALA A 116 11.51 -7.30 14.08
N LYS A 117 11.44 -6.27 14.92
CA LYS A 117 12.15 -5.01 14.72
C LYS A 117 13.63 -5.17 15.10
N PRO A 118 14.58 -4.99 14.18
CA PRO A 118 15.99 -5.08 14.51
C PRO A 118 16.40 -3.96 15.49
N PRO A 119 17.17 -4.26 16.54
CA PRO A 119 17.58 -3.24 17.52
C PRO A 119 18.47 -2.14 16.91
N GLN A 120 19.27 -2.47 15.89
CA GLN A 120 20.15 -1.54 15.17
C GLN A 120 19.40 -0.37 14.51
N MET A 121 18.12 -0.53 14.20
CA MET A 121 17.29 0.53 13.60
C MET A 121 17.22 1.82 14.45
N ASN A 122 17.54 1.76 15.74
CA ASN A 122 17.50 2.92 16.63
C ASN A 122 18.81 3.72 16.59
N GLU A 123 19.82 3.25 15.87
CA GLU A 123 21.13 3.88 15.77
C GLU A 123 21.20 4.76 14.51
N GLU A 124 21.73 5.98 14.66
CA GLU A 124 22.07 6.85 13.53
C GLU A 124 23.40 6.41 12.93
N SER A 125 23.37 5.28 12.24
CA SER A 125 24.55 4.64 11.65
C SER A 125 24.22 4.00 10.30
N ALA A 126 25.24 3.61 9.53
CA ALA A 126 25.08 2.87 8.29
C ALA A 126 24.36 1.53 8.51
N GLU A 127 24.68 0.85 9.62
CA GLU A 127 24.06 -0.39 10.04
C GLU A 127 22.59 -0.18 10.41
N GLY A 128 22.28 0.93 11.11
CA GLY A 128 20.91 1.31 11.44
C GLY A 128 20.06 1.61 10.21
N ALA A 129 20.64 2.32 9.24
CA ALA A 129 19.98 2.57 7.94
C ALA A 129 19.71 1.27 7.18
N ALA A 130 20.70 0.38 7.06
CA ALA A 130 20.59 -0.91 6.39
C ALA A 130 19.56 -1.81 7.07
N ALA A 131 19.59 -1.92 8.40
CA ALA A 131 18.61 -2.69 9.18
C ALA A 131 17.18 -2.15 8.99
N SER A 132 17.03 -0.83 8.90
CA SER A 132 15.73 -0.17 8.69
C SER A 132 15.16 -0.48 7.32
N VAL A 133 15.97 -0.45 6.27
CA VAL A 133 15.52 -0.82 4.91
C VAL A 133 15.21 -2.32 4.84
N GLY A 134 16.01 -3.19 5.44
CA GLY A 134 15.70 -4.62 5.54
C GLY A 134 14.37 -4.89 6.25
N TYR A 135 14.12 -4.19 7.35
CA TYR A 135 12.84 -4.26 8.06
C TYR A 135 11.67 -3.74 7.24
N PHE A 136 11.84 -2.63 6.52
CA PHE A 136 10.85 -2.09 5.59
C PHE A 136 10.46 -3.12 4.51
N LEU A 137 11.43 -3.83 3.94
CA LEU A 137 11.18 -4.90 2.96
C LEU A 137 10.42 -6.09 3.57
N ASN A 138 10.70 -6.44 4.83
CA ASN A 138 9.92 -7.46 5.54
C ASN A 138 8.48 -6.99 5.80
N LEU A 139 8.28 -5.71 6.15
CA LEU A 139 6.96 -5.12 6.30
C LEU A 139 6.19 -5.04 4.98
N TYR A 140 6.89 -4.80 3.85
CA TYR A 140 6.31 -4.88 2.52
C TYR A 140 5.66 -6.26 2.27
N ARG A 141 6.43 -7.33 2.46
CA ARG A 141 5.91 -8.71 2.32
C ARG A 141 4.74 -8.95 3.27
N TYR A 142 4.91 -8.61 4.55
CA TYR A 142 3.89 -8.75 5.57
C TYR A 142 2.58 -8.03 5.22
N ALA A 143 2.66 -6.82 4.69
CA ALA A 143 1.48 -6.05 4.28
C ALA A 143 0.68 -6.71 3.16
N PHE A 144 1.35 -7.28 2.15
CA PHE A 144 0.67 -8.01 1.07
C PHE A 144 0.09 -9.35 1.52
N MET A 145 0.68 -10.00 2.52
CA MET A 145 0.16 -11.23 3.11
C MET A 145 -1.04 -10.98 4.03
N THR A 146 -0.96 -9.99 4.90
CA THR A 146 -1.90 -9.80 6.03
C THR A 146 -2.86 -8.62 5.88
N GLY A 147 -2.55 -7.66 5.00
CA GLY A 147 -3.27 -6.38 4.89
C GLY A 147 -2.87 -5.35 5.95
N ASN A 148 -2.00 -5.68 6.90
CA ASN A 148 -1.57 -4.75 7.93
C ASN A 148 -0.41 -3.87 7.42
N THR A 149 -0.74 -2.63 7.08
CA THR A 149 0.20 -1.63 6.56
C THR A 149 0.68 -0.63 7.62
N THR A 150 0.28 -0.79 8.88
CA THR A 150 0.45 0.23 9.93
C THR A 150 1.92 0.61 10.16
N GLU A 151 2.80 -0.37 10.38
CA GLU A 151 4.22 -0.08 10.63
C GLU A 151 4.95 0.35 9.34
N LEU A 152 4.57 -0.21 8.19
CA LEU A 152 5.09 0.20 6.88
C LEU A 152 4.82 1.70 6.63
N ALA A 153 3.60 2.14 6.87
CA ALA A 153 3.21 3.54 6.74
C ALA A 153 3.97 4.44 7.73
N LYS A 154 4.18 4.00 8.99
CA LYS A 154 4.93 4.77 9.99
C LYS A 154 6.41 4.97 9.64
N MET A 155 6.99 4.08 8.85
CA MET A 155 8.37 4.21 8.38
C MET A 155 8.49 5.08 7.12
N SER A 156 7.37 5.41 6.50
CA SER A 156 7.31 6.14 5.23
C SER A 156 7.07 7.62 5.46
N GLU A 157 7.76 8.47 4.70
CA GLU A 157 7.44 9.89 4.67
C GLU A 157 6.21 10.13 3.77
N ASP A 158 5.41 11.15 4.09
CA ASP A 158 4.16 11.46 3.38
C ASP A 158 4.37 11.68 1.87
N ARG A 159 5.52 12.19 1.48
CA ARG A 159 5.88 12.44 0.08
C ARG A 159 6.54 11.26 -0.64
N CYS A 160 6.78 10.15 0.04
CA CYS A 160 7.34 8.95 -0.57
C CYS A 160 6.32 8.29 -1.51
N VAL A 161 6.42 8.58 -2.80
CA VAL A 161 5.49 8.03 -3.82
C VAL A 161 5.54 6.51 -3.86
N PHE A 162 6.74 5.93 -3.84
CA PHE A 162 6.94 4.48 -3.80
C PHE A 162 6.27 3.86 -2.55
N CYS A 163 6.54 4.42 -1.36
CA CYS A 163 5.97 3.89 -0.12
C CYS A 163 4.44 3.93 -0.13
N LYS A 164 3.90 5.07 -0.60
CA LYS A 164 2.45 5.24 -0.71
C LYS A 164 1.84 4.24 -1.67
N SER A 165 2.45 4.00 -2.85
CA SER A 165 1.94 3.02 -3.80
C SER A 165 1.90 1.61 -3.21
N VAL A 166 2.93 1.22 -2.46
CA VAL A 166 2.99 -0.08 -1.77
C VAL A 166 1.85 -0.24 -0.76
N VAL A 167 1.62 0.79 0.07
CA VAL A 167 0.52 0.79 1.06
C VAL A 167 -0.84 0.72 0.36
N ASP A 168 -1.06 1.56 -0.66
CA ASP A 168 -2.31 1.62 -1.39
C ASP A 168 -2.63 0.29 -2.10
N ASP A 169 -1.63 -0.35 -2.71
CA ASP A 169 -1.77 -1.62 -3.41
C ASP A 169 -2.07 -2.77 -2.45
N ALA A 170 -1.39 -2.85 -1.29
CA ALA A 170 -1.70 -3.84 -0.27
C ALA A 170 -3.13 -3.66 0.27
N VAL A 171 -3.53 -2.41 0.58
CA VAL A 171 -4.89 -2.09 1.03
C VAL A 171 -5.93 -2.45 -0.03
N LYS A 172 -5.66 -2.14 -1.31
CA LYS A 172 -6.56 -2.46 -2.43
C LYS A 172 -6.72 -3.97 -2.62
N LEU A 173 -5.62 -4.73 -2.54
CA LEU A 173 -5.64 -6.18 -2.60
C LEU A 173 -6.58 -6.76 -1.53
N HIS A 174 -6.36 -6.39 -0.26
CA HIS A 174 -7.14 -6.92 0.86
C HIS A 174 -8.60 -6.44 0.87
N LYS A 175 -8.89 -5.20 0.47
CA LYS A 175 -10.27 -4.71 0.27
C LYS A 175 -11.03 -5.51 -0.78
N SER A 176 -10.36 -6.05 -1.78
CA SER A 176 -10.98 -6.95 -2.77
C SER A 176 -11.21 -8.37 -2.23
N GLY A 177 -10.72 -8.67 -1.03
CA GLY A 177 -10.70 -10.02 -0.44
C GLY A 177 -9.53 -10.87 -0.92
N GLY A 178 -8.57 -10.27 -1.64
CA GLY A 178 -7.35 -10.93 -2.10
C GLY A 178 -6.24 -10.91 -1.05
N TRP A 179 -5.19 -11.68 -1.30
CA TRP A 179 -3.97 -11.76 -0.49
C TRP A 179 -2.81 -12.22 -1.37
N ALA A 180 -1.59 -12.06 -0.88
CA ALA A 180 -0.43 -12.73 -1.45
C ALA A 180 -0.05 -13.94 -0.58
N ASN A 181 0.31 -15.06 -1.21
CA ASN A 181 0.91 -16.17 -0.48
C ASN A 181 2.31 -15.77 0.01
N LYS A 182 2.79 -16.45 1.05
CA LYS A 182 4.17 -16.28 1.51
C LYS A 182 5.15 -16.62 0.38
N TRP A 183 6.13 -15.75 0.16
CA TRP A 183 7.23 -15.98 -0.78
C TRP A 183 8.58 -15.84 -0.11
N GLU A 184 9.59 -16.49 -0.67
CA GLU A 184 10.97 -16.34 -0.23
C GLU A 184 11.49 -14.95 -0.64
N GLN A 185 12.22 -14.33 0.28
CA GLN A 185 12.82 -13.02 0.08
C GLN A 185 14.19 -13.03 0.74
N ASP A 186 15.24 -12.96 -0.07
CA ASP A 186 16.62 -13.03 0.38
C ASP A 186 17.39 -11.77 -0.03
N VAL A 187 17.82 -11.00 0.96
CA VAL A 187 18.65 -9.81 0.75
C VAL A 187 20.10 -10.27 0.66
N THR A 188 20.64 -10.26 -0.55
CA THR A 188 21.99 -10.76 -0.83
C THR A 188 23.10 -9.74 -0.58
N ASN A 189 22.77 -8.44 -0.68
CA ASN A 189 23.73 -7.35 -0.42
C ASN A 189 22.98 -6.06 -0.07
N ILE A 190 23.56 -5.28 0.87
CA ILE A 190 23.13 -3.91 1.18
C ILE A 190 24.36 -3.02 1.15
N ARG A 191 24.25 -1.86 0.50
CA ARG A 191 25.29 -0.82 0.45
C ARG A 191 24.70 0.49 0.89
N TYR A 192 25.36 1.13 1.86
CA TYR A 192 25.00 2.45 2.34
C TYR A 192 25.93 3.50 1.76
N TYR A 193 25.38 4.65 1.43
CA TYR A 193 26.09 5.83 0.98
C TYR A 193 25.55 7.03 1.73
N GLU A 194 26.44 7.78 2.34
CA GLU A 194 26.07 9.03 2.97
C GLU A 194 25.54 10.03 1.96
N LYS A 195 24.63 10.88 2.39
CA LYS A 195 24.11 11.95 1.57
C LYS A 195 25.22 12.91 1.15
N LEU A 196 25.18 13.33 -0.10
CA LEU A 196 26.05 14.39 -0.61
C LEU A 196 25.50 15.77 -0.19
N ASP A 197 26.36 16.78 -0.24
CA ASP A 197 25.95 18.16 0.00
C ASP A 197 24.80 18.57 -0.90
N GLY A 198 23.78 19.21 -0.32
CA GLY A 198 22.56 19.61 -1.02
C GLY A 198 21.51 18.50 -1.19
N HIS A 199 21.79 17.27 -0.75
CA HIS A 199 20.82 16.17 -0.74
C HIS A 199 20.19 15.96 0.64
N ASN A 200 18.94 15.55 0.66
CA ASN A 200 18.17 15.37 1.90
C ASN A 200 18.29 13.95 2.48
N TYR A 201 18.72 12.98 1.68
CA TYR A 201 18.71 11.56 2.02
C TYR A 201 20.07 10.91 1.85
N ASN A 202 20.37 10.00 2.77
CA ASN A 202 21.36 8.97 2.55
C ASN A 202 20.77 7.94 1.58
N LEU A 203 21.63 7.21 0.88
CA LEU A 203 21.19 6.23 -0.11
C LEU A 203 21.53 4.81 0.36
N VAL A 204 20.52 3.93 0.34
CA VAL A 204 20.70 2.51 0.61
C VAL A 204 20.38 1.72 -0.65
N HIS A 205 21.36 1.05 -1.22
CA HIS A 205 21.16 0.09 -2.32
C HIS A 205 20.98 -1.30 -1.73
N VAL A 206 19.97 -1.99 -2.21
CA VAL A 206 19.67 -3.37 -1.81
C VAL A 206 19.65 -4.26 -3.04
N PHE A 207 20.33 -5.39 -2.95
CA PHE A 207 20.23 -6.48 -3.92
C PHE A 207 19.46 -7.62 -3.28
N ILE A 208 18.39 -8.05 -3.92
CA ILE A 208 17.44 -8.98 -3.33
C ILE A 208 16.99 -10.01 -4.36
N ASN A 209 16.84 -11.25 -3.90
CA ASN A 209 16.19 -12.31 -4.65
C ASN A 209 14.76 -12.48 -4.13
N TYR A 210 13.82 -12.60 -5.03
CA TYR A 210 12.45 -12.97 -4.73
C TYR A 210 12.16 -14.37 -5.28
N GLY A 211 11.64 -15.24 -4.43
CA GLY A 211 11.02 -16.48 -4.87
C GLY A 211 9.73 -16.23 -5.65
N GLN A 212 9.06 -17.31 -6.02
CA GLN A 212 7.80 -17.23 -6.72
C GLN A 212 6.74 -16.50 -5.88
N MET A 213 6.18 -15.42 -6.42
CA MET A 213 5.11 -14.64 -5.78
C MET A 213 3.76 -15.02 -6.39
N THR A 214 2.78 -15.27 -5.54
CA THR A 214 1.43 -15.65 -6.00
C THR A 214 0.40 -14.75 -5.33
N TRP A 215 -0.39 -14.05 -6.16
CA TRP A 215 -1.53 -13.27 -5.73
C TRP A 215 -2.81 -14.07 -5.93
N CYS A 216 -3.66 -14.07 -4.91
CA CYS A 216 -4.89 -14.80 -4.89
C CYS A 216 -6.08 -13.83 -4.78
N TYR A 217 -7.14 -14.12 -5.53
CA TYR A 217 -8.38 -13.35 -5.51
C TYR A 217 -9.56 -14.30 -5.46
N PRO A 218 -10.59 -14.02 -4.63
CA PRO A 218 -11.80 -14.84 -4.62
C PRO A 218 -12.44 -14.93 -6.01
N GLY A 219 -12.76 -16.14 -6.44
CA GLY A 219 -13.42 -16.38 -7.73
C GLY A 219 -12.54 -16.21 -8.97
N LYS A 220 -11.20 -16.09 -8.79
CA LYS A 220 -10.24 -16.04 -9.90
C LYS A 220 -9.14 -17.09 -9.71
N ASN A 221 -8.51 -17.45 -10.80
CA ASN A 221 -7.28 -18.22 -10.72
C ASN A 221 -6.17 -17.40 -10.07
N PRO A 222 -5.31 -18.00 -9.23
CA PRO A 222 -4.15 -17.32 -8.70
C PRO A 222 -3.22 -16.82 -9.82
N GLU A 223 -2.70 -15.61 -9.64
CA GLU A 223 -1.72 -15.00 -10.54
C GLU A 223 -0.32 -15.19 -9.94
N THR A 224 0.57 -15.83 -10.67
CA THR A 224 1.91 -16.16 -10.20
C THR A 224 2.95 -15.44 -11.04
N ALA A 225 3.89 -14.76 -10.39
CA ALA A 225 5.08 -14.21 -11.01
C ALA A 225 6.26 -15.15 -10.83
N ASP A 226 7.12 -15.20 -11.83
CA ASP A 226 8.36 -15.97 -11.77
C ASP A 226 9.32 -15.40 -10.71
N PRO A 227 10.22 -16.23 -10.17
CA PRO A 227 11.29 -15.78 -9.30
C PRO A 227 12.16 -14.69 -9.98
N ILE A 228 12.64 -13.76 -9.18
CA ILE A 228 13.51 -12.67 -9.64
C ILE A 228 14.83 -12.76 -8.89
N GLU A 229 15.94 -12.83 -9.60
CA GLU A 229 17.28 -12.87 -9.03
C GLU A 229 18.00 -11.53 -9.21
N GLY A 230 18.68 -11.08 -8.16
CA GLY A 230 19.52 -9.88 -8.18
C GLY A 230 18.75 -8.61 -8.53
N GLN A 231 17.51 -8.49 -8.08
CA GLN A 231 16.76 -7.24 -8.21
C GLN A 231 17.47 -6.15 -7.41
N GLU A 232 17.78 -5.04 -8.05
CA GLU A 232 18.33 -3.87 -7.39
C GLU A 232 17.21 -2.91 -6.99
N LEU A 233 17.24 -2.47 -5.71
CA LEU A 233 16.36 -1.45 -5.14
C LEU A 233 17.22 -0.33 -4.58
N LYS A 234 16.73 0.91 -4.68
CA LYS A 234 17.36 2.09 -4.08
C LYS A 234 16.38 2.77 -3.15
N PHE A 235 16.84 3.11 -1.96
CA PHE A 235 16.05 3.82 -0.97
C PHE A 235 16.77 5.08 -0.51
N GLY A 236 16.09 6.23 -0.60
CA GLY A 236 16.49 7.46 0.08
C GLY A 236 16.00 7.42 1.52
N VAL A 237 16.92 7.45 2.48
CA VAL A 237 16.63 7.33 3.91
C VAL A 237 17.22 8.47 4.70
N ARG A 238 16.58 8.85 5.81
CA ARG A 238 17.15 9.81 6.77
C ARG A 238 16.76 9.50 8.20
N TYR A 239 17.63 9.84 9.12
CA TYR A 239 17.36 9.71 10.54
C TYR A 239 16.63 10.95 11.06
N VAL A 240 15.45 10.77 11.62
CA VAL A 240 14.61 11.86 12.12
C VAL A 240 13.94 11.45 13.43
N SER A 241 14.13 12.26 14.46
CA SER A 241 13.51 12.04 15.77
C SER A 241 13.72 10.64 16.35
N GLY A 242 14.97 10.14 16.25
CA GLY A 242 15.35 8.85 16.83
C GLY A 242 14.97 7.63 15.98
N ARG A 243 14.67 7.80 14.71
CA ARG A 243 14.31 6.69 13.79
C ARG A 243 14.66 6.97 12.34
N TRP A 244 14.89 5.92 11.59
CA TRP A 244 15.06 5.99 10.15
C TRP A 244 13.70 6.07 9.44
N MET A 245 13.60 7.00 8.51
CA MET A 245 12.43 7.21 7.64
C MET A 245 12.81 6.92 6.19
N ILE A 246 11.90 6.29 5.46
CA ILE A 246 12.02 6.06 4.02
C ILE A 246 11.34 7.23 3.32
N GLY A 247 12.11 8.07 2.62
CA GLY A 247 11.60 9.22 1.89
C GLY A 247 11.46 8.99 0.40
N GLU A 248 12.23 8.04 -0.14
CA GLU A 248 12.22 7.69 -1.56
C GLU A 248 12.45 6.19 -1.72
N GLY A 249 11.94 5.63 -2.81
CA GLY A 249 12.17 4.24 -3.20
C GLY A 249 12.11 4.09 -4.71
N GLU A 250 12.98 3.24 -5.26
CA GLU A 250 13.05 2.96 -6.69
C GLU A 250 13.44 1.50 -6.92
N VAL A 251 12.78 0.87 -7.88
CA VAL A 251 13.16 -0.43 -8.44
C VAL A 251 13.98 -0.18 -9.68
N ILE A 252 15.22 -0.67 -9.72
CA ILE A 252 16.10 -0.50 -10.88
C ILE A 252 15.80 -1.62 -11.87
N SER A 253 15.31 -1.22 -13.04
CA SER A 253 15.13 -2.15 -14.16
C SER A 253 16.48 -2.44 -14.81
N LYS A 254 16.76 -3.72 -15.07
CA LYS A 254 17.93 -4.14 -15.85
C LYS A 254 17.74 -3.83 -17.32
#